data_2d635101ed36e98722c431ee654100bc
#
_entry.id   2d635101ed36e98722c431ee654100bc
#
_cell.length_a   1.000
_cell.length_b   1.000
_cell.length_c   1.000
_cell.angle_alpha   90.00
_cell.angle_beta   90.00
_cell.angle_gamma   90.00
#
_symmetry.space_group_name_H-M   'P 1'
#
loop_
_entity.id
_entity.type
_entity.pdbx_description
1 polymer ?
#
loop_
_entity_poly.entity_id
_entity_poly.type
_entity_poly.pdbx_seq_one_letter_code
_entity_poly.pdbx_strand_id
1 'polypeptide(L)'
;RYKDFSLPKTEIINLNLNKKNKHIWLDIKTLNLVKKYLEKKQQVLFFLNRRGYAPFMICKKCGLKLSCPNCSIFLTFHKHINQAMCHYCGHKTNVRKKCKETDLNCEFQMYGPGVEKIYSELKEIFPEKIIKILSSDFLSKKKETKTLLSDIEKNKINILVGTQLISKGFNFPNLNCIVVVDADFSGMGFDLRSTEKNIQLYNQLSGRAGRFSKESLIIYQTFNPEDATLKNILENKQEKFLEEEIYLRKEKKLPPYTRLIAFIIFSKNERESFLEAYKIKKSLSSISNIEILGPVTSPIFKIKNEYRTRLLLRFDNLMFYVLNSKFFSCSSTIIVISR
;
A
#
# COMPACT_ATOMS: atom_id res chain seq x y z
N ARG A 1 16.02 -17.21 -19.21
CA ARG A 1 16.86 -16.60 -18.16
C ARG A 1 18.15 -16.13 -18.81
N TYR A 2 18.51 -14.84 -18.64
CA TYR A 2 19.84 -14.35 -19.04
C TYR A 2 20.89 -15.12 -18.22
N LYS A 3 21.92 -15.64 -18.86
CA LYS A 3 22.93 -16.56 -18.27
C LYS A 3 23.70 -16.01 -17.07
N ASP A 4 23.68 -14.69 -16.81
CA ASP A 4 24.46 -14.01 -15.76
C ASP A 4 23.61 -13.30 -14.69
N PHE A 5 22.31 -13.60 -14.57
CA PHE A 5 21.45 -13.00 -13.57
C PHE A 5 21.64 -13.69 -12.21
N SER A 6 22.23 -13.00 -11.25
CA SER A 6 22.25 -13.39 -9.84
C SER A 6 21.14 -12.65 -9.08
N LEU A 7 20.40 -13.38 -8.27
CA LEU A 7 19.44 -12.74 -7.37
C LEU A 7 20.17 -11.81 -6.39
N PRO A 8 19.62 -10.63 -6.07
CA PRO A 8 20.21 -9.71 -5.12
C PRO A 8 20.27 -10.36 -3.73
N LYS A 9 21.30 -10.05 -2.96
CA LYS A 9 21.32 -10.35 -1.53
C LYS A 9 20.19 -9.62 -0.83
N THR A 10 19.64 -10.23 0.21
CA THR A 10 18.53 -9.65 0.96
C THR A 10 18.92 -9.51 2.43
N GLU A 11 18.49 -8.40 3.07
CA GLU A 11 18.73 -8.15 4.49
C GLU A 11 17.46 -7.59 5.15
N ILE A 12 17.12 -8.10 6.34
CA ILE A 12 16.05 -7.54 7.17
C ILE A 12 16.65 -6.63 8.23
N ILE A 13 16.07 -5.45 8.36
CA ILE A 13 16.40 -4.48 9.41
C ILE A 13 15.18 -4.26 10.30
N ASN A 14 15.33 -4.54 11.60
CA ASN A 14 14.30 -4.37 12.61
C ASN A 14 14.23 -2.92 13.09
N LEU A 15 13.19 -2.19 12.69
CA LEU A 15 12.98 -0.80 13.07
C LEU A 15 12.64 -0.60 14.56
N ASN A 16 12.20 -1.65 15.27
CA ASN A 16 11.92 -1.54 16.71
C ASN A 16 13.17 -1.20 17.55
N LEU A 17 14.36 -1.53 17.03
CA LEU A 17 15.63 -1.22 17.68
C LEU A 17 16.00 0.25 17.54
N ASN A 18 15.31 0.99 16.70
CA ASN A 18 15.64 2.36 16.28
C ASN A 18 14.93 3.46 17.09
N LYS A 19 14.32 3.12 18.22
CA LYS A 19 13.44 4.02 19.02
C LYS A 19 14.07 5.35 19.44
N LYS A 20 15.40 5.45 19.47
CA LYS A 20 16.14 6.66 19.87
C LYS A 20 16.60 7.53 18.69
N ASN A 21 16.32 7.14 17.46
CA ASN A 21 16.75 7.86 16.26
C ASN A 21 15.81 9.02 15.91
N LYS A 22 16.41 10.13 15.48
CA LYS A 22 15.69 11.27 14.87
C LYS A 22 14.86 10.83 13.65
N HIS A 23 15.36 9.85 12.90
CA HIS A 23 14.79 9.33 11.66
C HIS A 23 14.27 7.91 11.88
N ILE A 24 13.01 7.77 12.30
CA ILE A 24 12.39 6.48 12.65
C ILE A 24 12.40 5.48 11.47
N TRP A 25 12.28 6.01 10.23
CA TRP A 25 12.16 5.23 9.00
C TRP A 25 13.48 4.99 8.27
N LEU A 26 14.56 5.52 8.77
CA LEU A 26 15.90 5.36 8.20
C LEU A 26 16.86 4.83 9.29
N ASP A 27 17.01 3.52 9.31
CA ASP A 27 17.89 2.86 10.28
C ASP A 27 19.37 3.16 9.99
N ILE A 28 20.18 3.32 11.03
CA ILE A 28 21.61 3.63 10.92
C ILE A 28 22.36 2.54 10.14
N LYS A 29 22.02 1.27 10.38
CA LYS A 29 22.64 0.15 9.66
C LYS A 29 22.32 0.21 8.17
N THR A 30 21.05 0.52 7.83
CA THR A 30 20.63 0.78 6.46
C THR A 30 21.43 1.90 5.82
N LEU A 31 21.57 3.04 6.51
CA LEU A 31 22.31 4.19 6.01
C LEU A 31 23.79 3.88 5.77
N ASN A 32 24.42 3.12 6.65
CA ASN A 32 25.80 2.68 6.48
C ASN A 32 25.99 1.75 5.27
N LEU A 33 25.03 0.85 5.02
CA LEU A 33 25.02 0.01 3.82
C LEU A 33 24.84 0.85 2.56
N VAL A 34 23.86 1.76 2.56
CA VAL A 34 23.62 2.69 1.47
C VAL A 34 24.87 3.50 1.12
N LYS A 35 25.57 4.02 2.13
CA LYS A 35 26.81 4.79 1.94
C LYS A 35 27.86 4.00 1.15
N LYS A 36 28.05 2.71 1.44
CA LYS A 36 29.00 1.84 0.70
C LYS A 36 28.67 1.75 -0.80
N TYR A 37 27.38 1.69 -1.16
CA TYR A 37 26.94 1.67 -2.59
C TYR A 37 27.16 3.02 -3.25
N LEU A 38 26.86 4.12 -2.54
CA LEU A 38 27.07 5.49 -3.05
C LEU A 38 28.55 5.81 -3.26
N GLU A 39 29.47 5.30 -2.42
CA GLU A 39 30.91 5.41 -2.57
C GLU A 39 31.42 4.68 -3.83
N LYS A 40 30.81 3.55 -4.18
CA LYS A 40 31.05 2.81 -5.43
C LYS A 40 30.39 3.47 -6.65
N LYS A 41 29.84 4.69 -6.55
CA LYS A 41 29.11 5.40 -7.61
C LYS A 41 27.89 4.63 -8.13
N GLN A 42 27.32 3.77 -7.31
CA GLN A 42 26.09 3.02 -7.64
C GLN A 42 24.86 3.77 -7.19
N GLN A 43 23.75 3.53 -7.87
CA GLN A 43 22.47 4.14 -7.54
C GLN A 43 21.74 3.36 -6.44
N VAL A 44 21.04 4.09 -5.59
CA VAL A 44 20.21 3.55 -4.52
C VAL A 44 18.78 3.99 -4.69
N LEU A 45 17.84 3.07 -4.48
CA LEU A 45 16.41 3.33 -4.47
C LEU A 45 15.86 3.17 -3.05
N PHE A 46 15.22 4.21 -2.52
CA PHE A 46 14.33 4.11 -1.38
C PHE A 46 12.89 3.90 -1.89
N PHE A 47 12.41 2.70 -1.72
CA PHE A 47 11.11 2.28 -2.21
C PHE A 47 10.06 2.35 -1.09
N LEU A 48 8.93 2.97 -1.39
CA LEU A 48 7.78 3.04 -0.51
C LEU A 48 6.57 2.34 -1.15
N ASN A 49 6.01 1.36 -0.44
CA ASN A 49 4.80 0.69 -0.90
C ASN A 49 3.56 1.53 -0.56
N ARG A 50 3.16 2.42 -1.47
CA ARG A 50 2.09 3.41 -1.26
C ARG A 50 0.69 2.83 -1.05
N ARG A 51 0.47 1.53 -1.22
CA ARG A 51 -0.88 0.94 -1.12
C ARG A 51 -1.39 0.75 0.30
N GLY A 52 -0.56 0.91 1.33
CA GLY A 52 -0.94 0.73 2.73
C GLY A 52 -0.90 2.00 3.59
N TYR A 53 -0.05 2.98 3.27
CA TYR A 53 0.18 4.14 4.13
C TYR A 53 0.26 5.44 3.33
N ALA A 54 -0.89 6.05 3.07
CA ALA A 54 -0.89 7.49 2.87
C ALA A 54 -0.48 8.14 4.19
N PRO A 55 0.53 9.03 4.24
CA PRO A 55 0.90 9.72 5.47
C PRO A 55 -0.31 10.50 5.97
N PHE A 56 -0.88 10.08 7.07
CA PHE A 56 -1.97 10.79 7.71
C PHE A 56 -1.42 11.75 8.77
N MET A 57 -2.21 12.75 9.10
CA MET A 57 -1.86 13.71 10.13
C MET A 57 -2.37 13.22 11.49
N ILE A 58 -1.48 13.20 12.49
CA ILE A 58 -1.82 12.89 13.87
C ILE A 58 -1.44 14.08 14.77
N CYS A 59 -2.29 14.40 15.72
CA CYS A 59 -1.97 15.38 16.75
C CYS A 59 -1.01 14.77 17.78
N LYS A 60 0.14 15.40 18.00
CA LYS A 60 1.13 14.95 19.01
C LYS A 60 0.58 14.96 20.43
N LYS A 61 -0.36 15.86 20.74
CA LYS A 61 -0.87 16.05 22.10
C LYS A 61 -1.98 15.08 22.46
N CYS A 62 -2.96 14.88 21.57
CA CYS A 62 -4.14 14.07 21.86
C CYS A 62 -4.28 12.78 21.01
N GLY A 63 -3.37 12.54 20.07
CA GLY A 63 -3.43 11.37 19.18
C GLY A 63 -4.53 11.44 18.12
N LEU A 64 -5.29 12.55 18.03
CA LEU A 64 -6.36 12.69 17.04
C LEU A 64 -5.81 12.57 15.63
N LYS A 65 -6.40 11.68 14.84
CA LYS A 65 -6.11 11.50 13.42
C LYS A 65 -7.03 12.38 12.59
N LEU A 66 -6.47 13.13 11.63
CA LEU A 66 -7.25 14.00 10.79
C LEU A 66 -8.03 13.18 9.75
N SER A 67 -9.34 13.04 9.95
CA SER A 67 -10.24 12.24 9.12
C SER A 67 -11.00 13.09 8.11
N CYS A 68 -11.36 12.49 6.99
CA CYS A 68 -12.24 13.11 6.01
C CYS A 68 -13.67 13.23 6.54
N PRO A 69 -14.32 14.40 6.46
CA PRO A 69 -15.71 14.54 6.89
C PRO A 69 -16.70 13.76 6.01
N ASN A 70 -16.33 13.50 4.75
CA ASN A 70 -17.20 12.82 3.77
C ASN A 70 -16.93 11.32 3.65
N CYS A 71 -15.79 10.86 4.17
CA CYS A 71 -15.33 9.47 4.06
C CYS A 71 -14.78 8.97 5.39
N SER A 72 -14.82 7.67 5.62
CA SER A 72 -14.23 7.06 6.81
C SER A 72 -12.74 6.71 6.59
N ILE A 73 -11.97 7.65 6.07
CA ILE A 73 -10.52 7.50 5.84
C ILE A 73 -9.77 8.71 6.37
N PHE A 74 -8.49 8.53 6.62
CA PHE A 74 -7.63 9.64 7.04
C PHE A 74 -7.23 10.50 5.86
N LEU A 75 -7.10 11.82 6.11
CA LEU A 75 -6.62 12.77 5.13
C LEU A 75 -5.09 12.65 4.99
N THR A 76 -4.63 12.73 3.75
CA THR A 76 -3.20 12.78 3.42
C THR A 76 -2.75 14.23 3.31
N PHE A 77 -1.69 14.59 4.01
CA PHE A 77 -1.12 15.93 3.92
C PHE A 77 -0.19 16.08 2.71
N HIS A 78 -0.46 17.08 1.90
CA HIS A 78 0.37 17.46 0.75
C HIS A 78 1.16 18.71 1.05
N LYS A 79 2.45 18.54 1.31
CA LYS A 79 3.35 19.62 1.75
C LYS A 79 3.43 20.78 0.73
N HIS A 80 3.42 20.48 -0.57
CA HIS A 80 3.54 21.48 -1.64
C HIS A 80 2.34 22.42 -1.77
N ILE A 81 1.12 21.96 -1.39
CA ILE A 81 -0.09 22.79 -1.36
C ILE A 81 -0.49 23.19 0.06
N ASN A 82 0.25 22.74 1.08
CA ASN A 82 0.00 22.95 2.50
C ASN A 82 -1.43 22.59 2.95
N GLN A 83 -2.00 21.52 2.36
CA GLN A 83 -3.36 21.06 2.62
C GLN A 83 -3.40 19.57 2.88
N ALA A 84 -4.40 19.16 3.68
CA ALA A 84 -4.78 17.76 3.85
C ALA A 84 -5.90 17.41 2.86
N MET A 85 -5.75 16.32 2.11
CA MET A 85 -6.66 15.91 1.05
C MET A 85 -7.12 14.47 1.21
N CYS A 86 -8.39 14.24 0.90
CA CYS A 86 -8.97 12.90 0.79
C CYS A 86 -8.75 12.35 -0.63
N HIS A 87 -8.03 11.25 -0.76
CA HIS A 87 -7.80 10.59 -2.05
C HIS A 87 -9.02 9.81 -2.61
N TYR A 88 -10.14 9.77 -1.87
CA TYR A 88 -11.37 9.14 -2.35
C TYR A 88 -12.38 10.13 -2.93
N CYS A 89 -12.65 11.23 -2.20
CA CYS A 89 -13.65 12.21 -2.65
C CYS A 89 -13.06 13.55 -3.06
N GLY A 90 -11.74 13.73 -2.94
CA GLY A 90 -11.06 14.97 -3.29
C GLY A 90 -11.27 16.12 -2.28
N HIS A 91 -11.93 15.86 -1.13
CA HIS A 91 -12.10 16.88 -0.09
C HIS A 91 -10.74 17.42 0.36
N LYS A 92 -10.59 18.75 0.40
CA LYS A 92 -9.38 19.44 0.83
C LYS A 92 -9.67 20.30 2.05
N THR A 93 -8.75 20.35 2.99
CA THR A 93 -8.84 21.21 4.16
C THR A 93 -7.46 21.65 4.63
N ASN A 94 -7.39 22.84 5.21
CA ASN A 94 -6.19 23.29 5.90
C ASN A 94 -6.04 22.52 7.22
N VAL A 95 -4.79 22.30 7.64
CA VAL A 95 -4.52 21.67 8.93
C VAL A 95 -4.94 22.59 10.05
N ARG A 96 -5.81 22.10 10.92
CA ARG A 96 -6.37 22.86 12.04
C ARG A 96 -5.30 23.18 13.09
N LYS A 97 -5.41 24.35 13.71
CA LYS A 97 -4.56 24.74 14.84
C LYS A 97 -5.10 24.31 16.20
N LYS A 98 -6.40 23.95 16.29
CA LYS A 98 -7.06 23.50 17.54
C LYS A 98 -7.73 22.14 17.36
N CYS A 99 -7.63 21.29 18.35
CA CYS A 99 -8.41 20.06 18.43
C CYS A 99 -9.84 20.38 18.88
N LYS A 100 -10.84 19.87 18.15
CA LYS A 100 -12.25 20.08 18.52
C LYS A 100 -12.64 19.39 19.82
N GLU A 101 -11.94 18.32 20.19
CA GLU A 101 -12.30 17.47 21.33
C GLU A 101 -11.60 17.87 22.63
N THR A 102 -10.52 18.64 22.59
CA THR A 102 -9.68 18.91 23.76
C THR A 102 -9.41 20.39 24.03
N ASP A 103 -9.91 21.29 23.18
CA ASP A 103 -9.57 22.74 23.17
C ASP A 103 -8.07 23.08 23.23
N LEU A 104 -7.22 22.07 23.20
CA LEU A 104 -5.78 22.21 23.19
C LEU A 104 -5.28 22.68 21.84
N ASN A 105 -4.24 23.52 21.83
CA ASN A 105 -3.54 23.84 20.59
C ASN A 105 -2.98 22.57 19.96
N CYS A 106 -3.41 22.27 18.75
CA CYS A 106 -2.99 21.10 18.01
C CYS A 106 -1.59 21.26 17.45
N GLU A 107 -0.81 20.20 17.58
CA GLU A 107 0.44 20.04 16.85
C GLU A 107 0.33 18.83 15.94
N PHE A 108 -0.26 19.00 14.77
CA PHE A 108 -0.36 17.94 13.78
C PHE A 108 1.00 17.68 13.14
N GLN A 109 1.38 16.42 13.11
CA GLN A 109 2.55 15.93 12.38
C GLN A 109 2.15 14.85 11.39
N MET A 110 2.92 14.71 10.32
CA MET A 110 2.77 13.57 9.42
C MET A 110 3.21 12.28 10.12
N TYR A 111 2.40 11.26 10.01
CA TYR A 111 2.68 9.92 10.53
C TYR A 111 2.76 8.95 9.37
N GLY A 112 3.83 8.16 9.35
CA GLY A 112 4.13 7.22 8.29
C GLY A 112 5.25 7.70 7.35
N PRO A 113 5.86 6.78 6.57
CA PRO A 113 6.92 7.12 5.63
C PRO A 113 6.31 7.71 4.36
N GLY A 114 6.18 9.03 4.29
CA GLY A 114 5.85 9.72 3.04
C GLY A 114 7.07 9.90 2.15
N VAL A 115 6.89 9.86 0.82
CA VAL A 115 7.98 10.08 -0.16
C VAL A 115 8.72 11.38 0.11
N GLU A 116 7.99 12.45 0.38
CA GLU A 116 8.54 13.79 0.64
C GLU A 116 9.31 13.85 1.96
N LYS A 117 8.82 13.12 2.99
CA LYS A 117 9.52 13.02 4.28
C LYS A 117 10.85 12.28 4.12
N ILE A 118 10.84 11.10 3.50
CA ILE A 118 12.06 10.33 3.23
C ILE A 118 13.03 11.14 2.37
N TYR A 119 12.54 11.84 1.34
CA TYR A 119 13.37 12.73 0.53
C TYR A 119 14.05 13.83 1.38
N SER A 120 13.30 14.50 2.26
CA SER A 120 13.83 15.57 3.11
C SER A 120 14.89 15.04 4.09
N GLU A 121 14.62 13.90 4.73
CA GLU A 121 15.55 13.25 5.66
C GLU A 121 16.84 12.81 4.94
N LEU A 122 16.72 12.23 3.75
CA LEU A 122 17.88 11.83 2.94
C LEU A 122 18.71 13.06 2.47
N LYS A 123 18.07 14.19 2.21
CA LYS A 123 18.78 15.43 1.89
C LYS A 123 19.59 15.98 3.06
N GLU A 124 19.09 15.83 4.30
CA GLU A 124 19.84 16.17 5.50
C GLU A 124 21.04 15.26 5.70
N ILE A 125 20.86 13.93 5.44
CA ILE A 125 21.91 12.92 5.69
C ILE A 125 22.96 12.90 4.57
N PHE A 126 22.57 13.12 3.33
CA PHE A 126 23.44 13.08 2.14
C PHE A 126 23.35 14.40 1.35
N PRO A 127 23.80 15.54 1.88
CA PRO A 127 23.64 16.86 1.24
C PRO A 127 24.34 16.94 -0.12
N GLU A 128 25.47 16.26 -0.28
CA GLU A 128 26.28 16.24 -1.51
C GLU A 128 25.70 15.33 -2.63
N LYS A 129 24.68 14.54 -2.34
CA LYS A 129 24.14 13.60 -3.30
C LYS A 129 22.93 14.18 -4.04
N ILE A 130 22.84 13.83 -5.33
CA ILE A 130 21.69 14.20 -6.16
C ILE A 130 20.56 13.20 -5.88
N ILE A 131 19.49 13.68 -5.25
CA ILE A 131 18.32 12.90 -4.87
C ILE A 131 17.12 13.34 -5.69
N LYS A 132 16.37 12.40 -6.24
CA LYS A 132 15.14 12.68 -7.01
C LYS A 132 13.97 11.81 -6.57
N ILE A 133 12.77 12.39 -6.62
CA ILE A 133 11.52 11.70 -6.34
C ILE A 133 10.95 11.14 -7.66
N LEU A 134 10.52 9.87 -7.62
CA LEU A 134 9.81 9.17 -8.69
C LEU A 134 8.41 8.76 -8.19
N SER A 135 7.42 9.63 -8.39
CA SER A 135 6.02 9.33 -8.10
C SER A 135 5.12 9.66 -9.29
N SER A 136 3.87 9.14 -9.27
CA SER A 136 2.89 9.39 -10.36
C SER A 136 2.65 10.88 -10.60
N ASP A 137 2.66 11.65 -9.53
CA ASP A 137 2.37 13.08 -9.57
C ASP A 137 3.50 13.85 -10.26
N PHE A 138 4.76 13.36 -10.16
CA PHE A 138 5.92 13.90 -10.85
C PHE A 138 6.00 13.45 -12.33
N LEU A 139 5.46 12.28 -12.66
CA LEU A 139 5.48 11.72 -14.00
C LEU A 139 4.36 12.22 -14.92
N SER A 140 3.47 13.08 -14.42
CA SER A 140 2.35 13.63 -15.21
C SER A 140 2.81 14.50 -16.40
N LYS A 141 4.03 15.06 -16.33
CA LYS A 141 4.61 15.91 -17.37
C LYS A 141 5.60 15.13 -18.25
N LYS A 142 5.18 14.74 -19.46
CA LYS A 142 5.96 13.89 -20.38
C LYS A 142 7.40 14.36 -20.65
N LYS A 143 7.65 15.67 -20.77
CA LYS A 143 8.99 16.22 -21.03
C LYS A 143 9.94 16.01 -19.85
N GLU A 144 9.51 16.38 -18.64
CA GLU A 144 10.30 16.25 -17.42
C GLU A 144 10.62 14.78 -17.10
N THR A 145 9.69 13.87 -17.43
CA THR A 145 9.89 12.43 -17.27
C THR A 145 10.99 11.89 -18.16
N LYS A 146 11.04 12.30 -19.44
CA LYS A 146 12.10 11.84 -20.37
C LYS A 146 13.49 12.31 -19.93
N THR A 147 13.61 13.57 -19.50
CA THR A 147 14.87 14.12 -18.98
C THR A 147 15.32 13.37 -17.74
N LEU A 148 14.42 13.15 -16.78
CA LEU A 148 14.71 12.42 -15.55
C LEU A 148 15.19 10.98 -15.84
N LEU A 149 14.54 10.26 -16.76
CA LEU A 149 14.95 8.91 -17.14
C LEU A 149 16.34 8.90 -17.79
N SER A 150 16.62 9.84 -18.68
CA SER A 150 17.96 10.00 -19.28
C SER A 150 19.03 10.29 -18.22
N ASP A 151 18.73 11.11 -17.22
CA ASP A 151 19.67 11.41 -16.13
C ASP A 151 19.90 10.20 -15.21
N ILE A 152 18.89 9.35 -14.99
CA ILE A 152 19.04 8.08 -14.28
C ILE A 152 19.94 7.12 -15.07
N GLU A 153 19.68 6.91 -16.35
CA GLU A 153 20.47 6.03 -17.21
C GLU A 153 21.94 6.48 -17.31
N LYS A 154 22.17 7.79 -17.37
CA LYS A 154 23.51 8.40 -17.40
C LYS A 154 24.20 8.48 -16.04
N ASN A 155 23.62 7.86 -15.00
CA ASN A 155 24.15 7.84 -13.63
C ASN A 155 24.35 9.23 -12.98
N LYS A 156 23.60 10.25 -13.40
CA LYS A 156 23.66 11.58 -12.82
C LYS A 156 22.91 11.70 -11.48
N ILE A 157 22.02 10.75 -11.19
CA ILE A 157 21.23 10.71 -9.97
C ILE A 157 21.77 9.61 -9.08
N ASN A 158 22.07 9.95 -7.81
CA ASN A 158 22.65 9.01 -6.86
C ASN A 158 21.57 8.23 -6.09
N ILE A 159 20.52 8.93 -5.67
CA ILE A 159 19.44 8.36 -4.85
C ILE A 159 18.09 8.65 -5.50
N LEU A 160 17.28 7.61 -5.59
CA LEU A 160 15.89 7.69 -6.01
C LEU A 160 14.98 7.42 -4.81
N VAL A 161 13.93 8.21 -4.66
CA VAL A 161 12.87 7.97 -3.69
C VAL A 161 11.57 7.78 -4.45
N GLY A 162 10.93 6.61 -4.32
CA GLY A 162 9.78 6.39 -5.17
C GLY A 162 8.84 5.28 -4.74
N THR A 163 7.75 5.15 -5.52
CA THR A 163 6.66 4.21 -5.28
C THR A 163 6.56 3.17 -6.40
N GLN A 164 5.48 2.41 -6.45
CA GLN A 164 5.24 1.31 -7.39
C GLN A 164 5.49 1.60 -8.88
N LEU A 165 5.56 2.86 -9.30
CA LEU A 165 5.89 3.21 -10.69
C LEU A 165 7.27 2.73 -11.11
N ILE A 166 8.21 2.62 -10.17
CA ILE A 166 9.58 2.17 -10.43
C ILE A 166 9.61 0.69 -10.85
N SER A 167 8.62 -0.10 -10.41
CA SER A 167 8.50 -1.51 -10.83
C SER A 167 8.09 -1.67 -12.30
N LYS A 168 7.60 -0.61 -12.96
CA LYS A 168 7.06 -0.66 -14.32
C LYS A 168 8.07 -0.15 -15.36
N GLY A 169 8.63 -1.07 -16.13
CA GLY A 169 9.17 -0.77 -17.48
C GLY A 169 10.47 0.05 -17.61
N PHE A 170 10.94 0.73 -16.57
CA PHE A 170 12.13 1.57 -16.66
C PHE A 170 13.43 0.76 -16.52
N ASN A 171 14.47 1.21 -17.21
CA ASN A 171 15.80 0.61 -17.12
C ASN A 171 16.68 1.41 -16.15
N PHE A 172 17.27 0.72 -15.17
CA PHE A 172 18.14 1.31 -14.14
C PHE A 172 19.47 0.55 -14.11
N PRO A 173 20.40 0.84 -15.02
CA PRO A 173 21.61 0.02 -15.19
C PRO A 173 22.54 0.05 -13.98
N ASN A 174 22.54 1.13 -13.21
CA ASN A 174 23.42 1.32 -12.05
C ASN A 174 22.71 1.12 -10.70
N LEU A 175 21.45 0.65 -10.71
CA LEU A 175 20.67 0.43 -9.48
C LEU A 175 21.06 -0.91 -8.85
N ASN A 176 21.89 -0.86 -7.81
CA ASN A 176 22.39 -2.03 -7.12
C ASN A 176 21.97 -2.14 -5.65
N CYS A 177 21.35 -1.10 -5.09
CA CYS A 177 20.80 -1.13 -3.74
C CYS A 177 19.35 -0.64 -3.73
N ILE A 178 18.45 -1.43 -3.15
CA ILE A 178 17.06 -1.06 -2.93
C ILE A 178 16.77 -1.14 -1.43
N VAL A 179 16.23 -0.08 -0.87
CA VAL A 179 15.73 -0.02 0.50
C VAL A 179 14.22 0.03 0.45
N VAL A 180 13.55 -1.03 0.88
CA VAL A 180 12.12 -1.03 1.14
C VAL A 180 11.92 -0.40 2.51
N VAL A 181 11.48 0.86 2.53
CA VAL A 181 11.44 1.71 3.74
C VAL A 181 10.47 1.18 4.79
N ASP A 182 9.35 0.59 4.33
CA ASP A 182 8.35 -0.05 5.17
C ASP A 182 7.91 -1.34 4.48
N ALA A 183 8.41 -2.45 4.98
CA ALA A 183 8.10 -3.78 4.46
C ALA A 183 6.96 -4.46 5.21
N ASP A 184 6.36 -3.79 6.19
CA ASP A 184 5.25 -4.35 6.93
C ASP A 184 4.04 -4.51 6.00
N PHE A 185 3.63 -5.75 5.85
CA PHE A 185 2.49 -6.14 5.05
C PHE A 185 1.20 -5.80 5.79
N SER A 186 0.96 -4.53 6.01
CA SER A 186 -0.35 -4.07 6.41
C SER A 186 -1.31 -4.20 5.24
N GLY A 187 -1.51 -5.45 4.82
CA GLY A 187 -2.68 -5.78 4.03
C GLY A 187 -3.85 -5.31 4.84
N MET A 188 -4.54 -4.26 4.39
CA MET A 188 -5.87 -4.04 4.89
C MET A 188 -6.57 -5.39 4.70
N GLY A 189 -6.99 -6.04 5.78
CA GLY A 189 -7.54 -7.41 5.83
C GLY A 189 -8.78 -7.66 4.97
N PHE A 190 -8.93 -6.91 3.89
CA PHE A 190 -10.05 -6.87 2.96
C PHE A 190 -9.68 -7.33 1.56
N ASP A 191 -8.40 -7.37 1.22
CA ASP A 191 -7.93 -7.90 -0.06
C ASP A 191 -7.25 -9.24 0.17
N LEU A 192 -7.97 -10.32 -0.15
CA LEU A 192 -7.45 -11.70 -0.09
C LEU A 192 -6.14 -11.90 -0.89
N ARG A 193 -5.87 -10.99 -1.82
CA ARG A 193 -4.68 -11.02 -2.67
C ARG A 193 -3.58 -10.05 -2.23
N SER A 194 -3.71 -9.44 -1.07
CA SER A 194 -2.73 -8.44 -0.60
C SER A 194 -1.32 -9.04 -0.50
N THR A 195 -1.20 -10.22 0.08
CA THR A 195 0.08 -10.93 0.24
C THR A 195 0.69 -11.31 -1.11
N GLU A 196 -0.11 -11.90 -2.01
CA GLU A 196 0.33 -12.21 -3.38
C GLU A 196 0.84 -10.97 -4.13
N LYS A 197 0.10 -9.85 -4.03
CA LYS A 197 0.49 -8.59 -4.67
C LYS A 197 1.79 -8.03 -4.12
N ASN A 198 2.01 -8.17 -2.82
CA ASN A 198 3.26 -7.75 -2.18
C ASN A 198 4.43 -8.61 -2.65
N ILE A 199 4.26 -9.93 -2.70
CA ILE A 199 5.27 -10.85 -3.23
C ILE A 199 5.60 -10.51 -4.67
N GLN A 200 4.59 -10.33 -5.53
CA GLN A 200 4.80 -9.92 -6.92
C GLN A 200 5.58 -8.61 -7.04
N LEU A 201 5.26 -7.63 -6.17
CA LEU A 201 5.94 -6.35 -6.13
C LEU A 201 7.40 -6.50 -5.74
N TYR A 202 7.71 -7.27 -4.69
CA TYR A 202 9.09 -7.47 -4.25
C TYR A 202 9.91 -8.28 -5.26
N ASN A 203 9.29 -9.24 -5.94
CA ASN A 203 9.92 -9.93 -7.07
C ASN A 203 10.24 -8.98 -8.23
N GLN A 204 9.34 -8.04 -8.52
CA GLN A 204 9.60 -7.02 -9.52
C GLN A 204 10.76 -6.10 -9.11
N LEU A 205 10.88 -5.75 -7.83
CA LEU A 205 12.00 -4.98 -7.31
C LEU A 205 13.30 -5.77 -7.37
N SER A 206 13.28 -7.06 -7.00
CA SER A 206 14.45 -7.95 -7.12
C SER A 206 14.92 -8.06 -8.58
N GLY A 207 14.00 -8.12 -9.53
CA GLY A 207 14.32 -8.08 -10.96
C GLY A 207 14.84 -6.73 -11.46
N ARG A 208 14.85 -5.67 -10.65
CA ARG A 208 15.43 -4.35 -10.98
C ARG A 208 16.83 -4.18 -10.41
N ALA A 209 17.05 -4.66 -9.17
CA ALA A 209 18.37 -4.66 -8.58
C ALA A 209 19.25 -5.72 -9.26
N GLY A 210 20.48 -5.36 -9.59
CA GLY A 210 21.47 -6.33 -10.02
C GLY A 210 21.34 -6.87 -11.44
N ARG A 211 20.55 -6.23 -12.32
CA ARG A 211 20.51 -6.64 -13.75
C ARG A 211 21.88 -6.66 -14.41
N PHE A 212 22.79 -5.82 -13.94
CA PHE A 212 24.11 -5.61 -14.51
C PHE A 212 25.28 -5.79 -13.52
N SER A 213 24.98 -6.19 -12.26
CA SER A 213 25.99 -6.37 -11.22
C SER A 213 25.71 -7.59 -10.37
N LYS A 214 26.76 -8.35 -10.05
CA LYS A 214 26.70 -9.50 -9.13
C LYS A 214 26.58 -9.07 -7.65
N GLU A 215 26.84 -7.81 -7.31
CA GLU A 215 26.80 -7.26 -5.95
C GLU A 215 25.59 -6.37 -5.73
N SER A 216 24.40 -6.92 -5.81
CA SER A 216 23.18 -6.15 -5.51
C SER A 216 22.57 -6.54 -4.17
N LEU A 217 21.93 -5.57 -3.52
CA LEU A 217 21.35 -5.71 -2.19
C LEU A 217 19.92 -5.14 -2.14
N ILE A 218 19.01 -5.86 -1.49
CA ILE A 218 17.71 -5.34 -1.09
C ILE A 218 17.62 -5.38 0.41
N ILE A 219 17.33 -4.24 1.03
CA ILE A 219 17.14 -4.07 2.46
C ILE A 219 15.65 -3.91 2.71
N TYR A 220 15.09 -4.77 3.56
CA TYR A 220 13.70 -4.67 4.02
C TYR A 220 13.69 -4.13 5.44
N GLN A 221 13.23 -2.91 5.64
CA GLN A 221 13.01 -2.32 6.95
C GLN A 221 11.59 -2.65 7.42
N THR A 222 11.46 -3.20 8.62
CA THR A 222 10.19 -3.69 9.17
C THR A 222 10.13 -3.56 10.68
N PHE A 223 8.94 -3.37 11.23
CA PHE A 223 8.64 -3.50 12.66
C PHE A 223 8.32 -4.94 13.06
N ASN A 224 8.05 -5.84 12.07
CA ASN A 224 7.77 -7.25 12.29
C ASN A 224 8.77 -8.16 11.54
N PRO A 225 10.01 -8.31 12.02
CA PRO A 225 11.04 -9.12 11.34
C PRO A 225 10.70 -10.61 11.29
N GLU A 226 9.78 -11.06 12.13
CA GLU A 226 9.35 -12.47 12.20
C GLU A 226 8.21 -12.80 11.22
N ASP A 227 7.77 -11.83 10.41
CA ASP A 227 6.70 -12.07 9.43
C ASP A 227 7.05 -13.23 8.49
N ALA A 228 6.18 -14.24 8.47
CA ALA A 228 6.40 -15.46 7.69
C ALA A 228 6.48 -15.18 6.19
N THR A 229 5.68 -14.23 5.70
CA THR A 229 5.66 -13.85 4.27
C THR A 229 6.98 -13.20 3.88
N LEU A 230 7.48 -12.29 4.73
CA LEU A 230 8.76 -11.64 4.50
C LEU A 230 9.90 -12.66 4.51
N LYS A 231 9.91 -13.60 5.47
CA LYS A 231 10.89 -14.70 5.52
C LYS A 231 10.84 -15.57 4.26
N ASN A 232 9.66 -15.98 3.81
CA ASN A 232 9.51 -16.78 2.58
C ASN A 232 10.04 -16.04 1.33
N ILE A 233 9.86 -14.71 1.26
CA ILE A 233 10.42 -13.90 0.16
C ILE A 233 11.95 -13.92 0.20
N LEU A 234 12.54 -13.76 1.38
CA LEU A 234 14.00 -13.72 1.56
C LEU A 234 14.67 -15.04 1.23
N GLU A 235 14.02 -16.13 1.60
CA GLU A 235 14.52 -17.48 1.36
C GLU A 235 14.24 -17.98 -0.08
N ASN A 236 13.65 -17.13 -0.94
CA ASN A 236 13.20 -17.50 -2.30
C ASN A 236 12.27 -18.71 -2.33
N LYS A 237 11.56 -18.98 -1.24
CA LYS A 237 10.62 -20.09 -1.09
C LYS A 237 9.20 -19.71 -1.58
N GLN A 238 9.11 -19.10 -2.74
CA GLN A 238 7.82 -18.63 -3.27
C GLN A 238 6.86 -19.79 -3.59
N GLU A 239 7.37 -20.90 -4.09
CA GLU A 239 6.56 -22.08 -4.36
C GLU A 239 5.95 -22.62 -3.06
N LYS A 240 6.74 -22.74 -2.01
CA LYS A 240 6.26 -23.16 -0.69
C LYS A 240 5.19 -22.20 -0.15
N PHE A 241 5.39 -20.90 -0.29
CA PHE A 241 4.38 -19.91 0.10
C PHE A 241 3.07 -20.09 -0.68
N LEU A 242 3.14 -20.31 -2.01
CA LEU A 242 1.96 -20.54 -2.85
C LEU A 242 1.23 -21.82 -2.48
N GLU A 243 1.95 -22.87 -2.14
CA GLU A 243 1.40 -24.14 -1.65
C GLU A 243 0.67 -23.97 -0.32
N GLU A 244 1.29 -23.29 0.64
CA GLU A 244 0.68 -22.95 1.95
C GLU A 244 -0.57 -22.07 1.78
N GLU A 245 -0.51 -21.04 0.93
CA GLU A 245 -1.64 -20.16 0.66
C GLU A 245 -2.81 -20.90 -0.01
N ILE A 246 -2.52 -21.75 -0.99
CA ILE A 246 -3.52 -22.59 -1.66
C ILE A 246 -4.17 -23.56 -0.67
N TYR A 247 -3.40 -24.19 0.18
CA TYR A 247 -3.90 -25.08 1.22
C TYR A 247 -4.84 -24.34 2.18
N LEU A 248 -4.42 -23.18 2.70
CA LEU A 248 -5.25 -22.35 3.58
C LEU A 248 -6.55 -21.90 2.91
N ARG A 249 -6.49 -21.53 1.61
CA ARG A 249 -7.68 -21.15 0.86
C ARG A 249 -8.67 -22.29 0.68
N LYS A 250 -8.16 -23.52 0.49
CA LYS A 250 -9.00 -24.71 0.43
C LYS A 250 -9.71 -24.95 1.75
N GLU A 251 -8.97 -24.94 2.86
CA GLU A 251 -9.53 -25.12 4.20
C GLU A 251 -10.59 -24.07 4.56
N LYS A 252 -10.32 -22.80 4.22
CA LYS A 252 -11.21 -21.67 4.53
C LYS A 252 -12.28 -21.45 3.47
N LYS A 253 -12.41 -22.33 2.49
CA LYS A 253 -13.36 -22.21 1.37
C LYS A 253 -13.28 -20.82 0.74
N LEU A 254 -12.08 -20.44 0.30
CA LEU A 254 -11.78 -19.16 -0.36
C LEU A 254 -11.46 -19.39 -1.85
N PRO A 255 -11.54 -18.37 -2.71
CA PRO A 255 -11.11 -18.49 -4.10
C PRO A 255 -9.67 -19.02 -4.22
N PRO A 256 -9.39 -19.96 -5.14
CA PRO A 256 -10.21 -20.39 -6.29
C PRO A 256 -11.24 -21.49 -6.01
N TYR A 257 -11.30 -22.04 -4.80
CA TYR A 257 -12.18 -23.16 -4.46
C TYR A 257 -13.65 -22.79 -4.34
N THR A 258 -13.94 -21.52 -4.08
CA THR A 258 -15.29 -20.95 -4.08
C THR A 258 -15.27 -19.61 -4.79
N ARG A 259 -16.45 -19.06 -5.06
CA ARG A 259 -16.63 -17.71 -5.56
C ARG A 259 -17.10 -16.79 -4.43
N LEU A 260 -16.60 -15.56 -4.45
CA LEU A 260 -16.99 -14.52 -3.52
C LEU A 260 -17.56 -13.34 -4.29
N ILE A 261 -18.76 -12.90 -3.90
CA ILE A 261 -19.38 -11.67 -4.39
C ILE A 261 -19.60 -10.76 -3.20
N ALA A 262 -19.13 -9.52 -3.28
CA ALA A 262 -19.43 -8.49 -2.31
C ALA A 262 -20.51 -7.56 -2.86
N PHE A 263 -21.65 -7.51 -2.20
CA PHE A 263 -22.63 -6.47 -2.38
C PHE A 263 -22.28 -5.30 -1.46
N ILE A 264 -22.11 -4.12 -2.03
CA ILE A 264 -21.90 -2.89 -1.28
C ILE A 264 -23.14 -2.02 -1.45
N ILE A 265 -23.85 -1.83 -0.37
CA ILE A 265 -25.09 -1.08 -0.31
C ILE A 265 -24.76 0.32 0.20
N PHE A 266 -25.22 1.34 -0.53
CA PHE A 266 -24.95 2.74 -0.22
C PHE A 266 -26.25 3.43 0.23
N SER A 267 -26.17 4.27 1.26
CA SER A 267 -27.23 5.21 1.62
C SER A 267 -26.65 6.45 2.29
N LYS A 268 -27.36 7.58 2.18
CA LYS A 268 -27.06 8.79 2.97
C LYS A 268 -27.28 8.57 4.47
N ASN A 269 -28.03 7.55 4.85
CA ASN A 269 -28.32 7.16 6.21
C ASN A 269 -27.72 5.78 6.51
N GLU A 270 -26.94 5.67 7.58
CA GLU A 270 -26.31 4.43 8.00
C GLU A 270 -27.33 3.31 8.25
N ARG A 271 -28.38 3.62 9.01
CA ARG A 271 -29.43 2.66 9.36
C ARG A 271 -30.16 2.15 8.13
N GLU A 272 -30.43 3.01 7.15
CA GLU A 272 -31.07 2.62 5.90
C GLU A 272 -30.19 1.67 5.08
N SER A 273 -28.87 1.95 4.97
CA SER A 273 -27.96 1.05 4.26
C SER A 273 -27.92 -0.35 4.88
N PHE A 274 -28.00 -0.41 6.21
CA PHE A 274 -28.04 -1.67 6.93
C PHE A 274 -29.36 -2.42 6.78
N LEU A 275 -30.49 -1.72 6.87
CA LEU A 275 -31.84 -2.31 6.68
C LEU A 275 -32.02 -2.85 5.28
N GLU A 276 -31.54 -2.12 4.28
CA GLU A 276 -31.59 -2.58 2.89
C GLU A 276 -30.72 -3.82 2.65
N ALA A 277 -29.51 -3.83 3.22
CA ALA A 277 -28.65 -5.01 3.22
C ALA A 277 -29.33 -6.21 3.89
N TYR A 278 -30.06 -5.99 4.98
CA TYR A 278 -30.80 -7.06 5.67
C TYR A 278 -31.96 -7.61 4.83
N LYS A 279 -32.71 -6.76 4.11
CA LYS A 279 -33.76 -7.18 3.17
C LYS A 279 -33.17 -8.06 2.06
N ILE A 280 -32.04 -7.62 1.48
CA ILE A 280 -31.32 -8.39 0.45
C ILE A 280 -30.89 -9.74 1.02
N LYS A 281 -30.31 -9.77 2.22
CA LYS A 281 -29.94 -11.03 2.89
C LYS A 281 -31.15 -11.97 3.02
N LYS A 282 -32.28 -11.45 3.47
CA LYS A 282 -33.52 -12.23 3.65
C LYS A 282 -34.04 -12.79 2.31
N SER A 283 -34.03 -11.99 1.25
CA SER A 283 -34.45 -12.47 -0.07
C SER A 283 -33.52 -13.51 -0.68
N LEU A 284 -32.23 -13.46 -0.34
CA LEU A 284 -31.24 -14.43 -0.80
C LEU A 284 -31.21 -15.71 0.02
N SER A 285 -31.68 -15.69 1.27
CA SER A 285 -31.61 -16.83 2.17
C SER A 285 -32.47 -18.04 1.71
N SER A 286 -33.40 -17.82 0.78
CA SER A 286 -34.17 -18.91 0.13
C SER A 286 -33.39 -19.67 -0.94
N ILE A 287 -32.21 -19.20 -1.32
CA ILE A 287 -31.40 -19.84 -2.35
C ILE A 287 -30.46 -20.85 -1.68
N SER A 288 -30.60 -22.12 -2.03
CA SER A 288 -29.71 -23.18 -1.55
C SER A 288 -28.28 -22.97 -2.08
N ASN A 289 -27.28 -23.45 -1.32
CA ASN A 289 -25.86 -23.43 -1.69
C ASN A 289 -25.21 -22.04 -1.75
N ILE A 290 -25.82 -21.02 -1.13
CA ILE A 290 -25.19 -19.72 -0.91
C ILE A 290 -25.01 -19.49 0.57
N GLU A 291 -23.80 -19.20 0.99
CA GLU A 291 -23.51 -18.71 2.33
C GLU A 291 -23.46 -17.19 2.31
N ILE A 292 -24.27 -16.53 3.16
CA ILE A 292 -24.38 -15.08 3.22
C ILE A 292 -23.78 -14.58 4.51
N LEU A 293 -22.65 -13.90 4.40
CA LEU A 293 -21.92 -13.30 5.51
C LEU A 293 -22.26 -11.81 5.63
N GLY A 294 -22.57 -11.37 6.83
CA GLY A 294 -23.04 -10.01 7.10
C GLY A 294 -24.56 -9.92 7.30
N PRO A 295 -25.17 -8.72 7.27
CA PRO A 295 -24.57 -7.44 6.91
C PRO A 295 -23.55 -6.93 7.93
N VAL A 296 -22.51 -6.27 7.44
CA VAL A 296 -21.48 -5.61 8.24
C VAL A 296 -21.10 -4.26 7.62
N THR A 297 -20.56 -3.36 8.42
CA THR A 297 -19.99 -2.13 7.87
C THR A 297 -18.91 -2.44 6.83
N SER A 298 -18.94 -1.74 5.71
CA SER A 298 -17.90 -1.89 4.69
C SER A 298 -16.53 -1.44 5.25
N PRO A 299 -15.41 -2.02 4.79
CA PRO A 299 -14.06 -1.60 5.19
C PRO A 299 -13.79 -0.10 5.08
N ILE A 300 -14.35 0.53 4.07
CA ILE A 300 -14.45 1.98 4.02
C ILE A 300 -15.91 2.30 4.29
N PHE A 301 -16.18 2.70 5.52
CA PHE A 301 -17.52 2.86 6.05
C PHE A 301 -18.32 3.97 5.36
N LYS A 302 -17.65 5.07 4.98
CA LYS A 302 -18.30 6.23 4.37
C LYS A 302 -17.45 6.78 3.21
N ILE A 303 -18.08 7.05 2.06
CA ILE A 303 -17.46 7.72 0.90
C ILE A 303 -18.45 8.75 0.35
N LYS A 304 -17.98 9.97 0.08
CA LYS A 304 -18.78 11.06 -0.52
C LYS A 304 -20.12 11.28 0.19
N ASN A 305 -20.10 11.27 1.53
CA ASN A 305 -21.26 11.37 2.41
C ASN A 305 -22.26 10.21 2.34
N GLU A 306 -21.94 9.10 1.71
CA GLU A 306 -22.75 7.88 1.71
C GLU A 306 -22.13 6.81 2.60
N TYR A 307 -22.95 6.24 3.46
CA TYR A 307 -22.62 5.10 4.31
C TYR A 307 -22.65 3.83 3.50
N ARG A 308 -21.78 2.88 3.85
CA ARG A 308 -21.58 1.66 3.10
C ARG A 308 -21.71 0.44 3.99
N THR A 309 -22.69 -0.40 3.67
CA THR A 309 -22.88 -1.72 4.27
C THR A 309 -22.51 -2.81 3.29
N ARG A 310 -21.87 -3.87 3.77
CA ARG A 310 -21.42 -4.98 2.94
C ARG A 310 -22.14 -6.28 3.30
N LEU A 311 -22.57 -7.00 2.29
CA LEU A 311 -22.83 -8.43 2.34
C LEU A 311 -21.77 -9.14 1.51
N LEU A 312 -21.30 -10.28 1.99
CA LEU A 312 -20.40 -11.14 1.23
C LEU A 312 -21.10 -12.48 1.00
N LEU A 313 -21.25 -12.85 -0.25
CA LEU A 313 -21.82 -14.11 -0.68
C LEU A 313 -20.70 -15.06 -1.05
N ARG A 314 -20.76 -16.29 -0.53
CA ARG A 314 -19.86 -17.38 -0.85
C ARG A 314 -20.66 -18.54 -1.44
N PHE A 315 -20.20 -19.07 -2.58
CA PHE A 315 -20.88 -20.13 -3.30
C PHE A 315 -19.93 -20.89 -4.22
N ASP A 316 -20.36 -22.05 -4.70
CA ASP A 316 -19.59 -22.85 -5.64
C ASP A 316 -19.75 -22.35 -7.08
N ASN A 317 -18.85 -22.76 -7.98
CA ASN A 317 -18.68 -22.18 -9.32
C ASN A 317 -19.95 -22.15 -10.22
N LEU A 318 -20.91 -23.03 -9.99
CA LEU A 318 -22.09 -23.20 -10.88
C LEU A 318 -23.20 -22.14 -10.71
N MET A 319 -23.17 -21.33 -9.65
CA MET A 319 -24.30 -20.44 -9.31
C MET A 319 -24.24 -19.00 -9.85
N PHE A 320 -23.18 -18.65 -10.55
CA PHE A 320 -22.96 -17.27 -11.01
C PHE A 320 -24.07 -16.76 -11.94
N TYR A 321 -24.68 -17.63 -12.74
CA TYR A 321 -25.73 -17.30 -13.71
C TYR A 321 -27.09 -16.99 -13.08
N VAL A 322 -27.40 -17.58 -11.93
CA VAL A 322 -28.69 -17.42 -11.25
C VAL A 322 -28.82 -16.05 -10.57
N LEU A 323 -27.71 -15.49 -10.08
CA LEU A 323 -27.70 -14.21 -9.39
C LEU A 323 -27.85 -13.01 -10.35
N ASN A 324 -27.38 -13.12 -11.59
CA ASN A 324 -27.47 -12.04 -12.58
C ASN A 324 -28.91 -11.74 -13.02
N SER A 325 -29.81 -12.73 -12.99
CA SER A 325 -31.19 -12.53 -13.49
C SER A 325 -32.16 -11.91 -12.47
N LYS A 326 -31.83 -11.91 -11.16
CA LYS A 326 -32.76 -11.49 -10.10
C LYS A 326 -32.51 -10.10 -9.50
N PHE A 327 -31.38 -9.47 -9.75
CA PHE A 327 -30.95 -8.30 -8.96
C PHE A 327 -30.87 -6.94 -9.66
N PHE A 328 -31.17 -6.86 -10.97
CA PHE A 328 -31.06 -5.59 -11.70
C PHE A 328 -32.24 -4.62 -11.53
N SER A 329 -33.22 -4.90 -10.67
CA SER A 329 -34.41 -4.06 -10.50
C SER A 329 -34.48 -3.27 -9.19
N CYS A 330 -33.44 -3.21 -8.37
CA CYS A 330 -33.48 -2.46 -7.11
C CYS A 330 -32.95 -1.03 -7.25
N SER A 331 -33.70 -0.08 -6.73
CA SER A 331 -33.44 1.38 -6.78
C SER A 331 -32.29 1.88 -5.90
N SER A 332 -31.66 1.01 -5.09
CA SER A 332 -30.48 1.34 -4.29
C SER A 332 -29.23 1.06 -5.12
N THR A 333 -28.24 1.95 -5.10
CA THR A 333 -26.99 1.75 -5.82
C THR A 333 -26.23 0.56 -5.22
N ILE A 334 -26.30 -0.59 -5.90
CA ILE A 334 -25.57 -1.81 -5.49
C ILE A 334 -24.37 -1.94 -6.43
N ILE A 335 -23.17 -1.94 -5.87
CA ILE A 335 -21.96 -2.31 -6.62
C ILE A 335 -21.65 -3.76 -6.31
N VAL A 336 -21.71 -4.61 -7.34
CA VAL A 336 -21.30 -6.01 -7.26
C VAL A 336 -19.82 -6.08 -7.63
N ILE A 337 -19.00 -6.48 -6.69
CA ILE A 337 -17.58 -6.76 -6.92
C ILE A 337 -17.40 -8.28 -6.91
N SER A 338 -17.30 -8.88 -8.09
CA SER A 338 -16.92 -10.29 -8.22
C SER A 338 -15.39 -10.42 -8.13
N ARG A 339 -14.91 -11.35 -7.36
CA ARG A 339 -13.48 -11.74 -7.30
C ARG A 339 -13.35 -13.25 -7.39
#